data_20786325a4ab6e553d28c28cc0dd6a8f
#
_entry.id   20786325a4ab6e553d28c28cc0dd6a8f
#
_cell.length_a   1.000
_cell.length_b   1.000
_cell.length_c   1.000
_cell.angle_alpha   90.00
_cell.angle_beta   90.00
_cell.angle_gamma   90.00
#
_symmetry.space_group_name_H-M   'P 1'
#
loop_
_entity.id
_entity.type
_entity.pdbx_description
1 polymer ?
#
loop_
_entity_poly.entity_id
_entity_poly.type
_entity_poly.pdbx_seq_one_letter_code
_entity_poly.pdbx_strand_id
1 'polypeptide(L)'
;MYDGMTQTVNGKIMSIGYLRNAFLQYDNGRLTLRGGLIGAEQISMADKFWNYRYITRPVVDYSGMVYSVDLGLMAKYRIIDKVTVDIGLLNGKGYKDVAIDTALKFVSGITFNPAKNIMFRGYYDIMGSGSDKQMTFSVTGAYMGPVFSMGAEYLMQNNHNRIAGEDYSGISIFSAIRVAEKFSIFARYDNLGSVIVDGEADPWNLDKDGTNLFIGFDYSPVKNVRISPNFIWFTPDDTEADNTGTVGLNVEARF
;
A
#
# COMPACT_ATOMS: atom_id res chain seq x y z
N MET A 1 -10.42 13.39 -6.65
CA MET A 1 -9.72 12.47 -7.58
C MET A 1 -10.72 11.39 -7.98
N TYR A 2 -10.77 11.06 -9.25
CA TYR A 2 -11.64 10.02 -9.80
C TYR A 2 -10.80 8.82 -10.24
N ASP A 3 -11.33 7.62 -10.07
CA ASP A 3 -10.80 6.39 -10.64
C ASP A 3 -11.86 5.83 -11.58
N GLY A 4 -11.47 5.20 -12.66
CA GLY A 4 -12.39 4.70 -13.67
C GLY A 4 -12.05 3.27 -14.07
N MET A 5 -13.09 2.51 -14.38
CA MET A 5 -12.94 1.19 -15.01
C MET A 5 -13.89 1.10 -16.20
N THR A 6 -13.50 0.29 -17.16
CA THR A 6 -14.35 -0.04 -18.30
C THR A 6 -14.98 -1.41 -18.04
N GLN A 7 -16.29 -1.50 -18.13
CA GLN A 7 -17.04 -2.74 -17.95
C GLN A 7 -17.96 -2.98 -19.13
N THR A 8 -18.07 -4.21 -19.59
CA THR A 8 -19.04 -4.58 -20.60
C THR A 8 -20.33 -5.05 -19.93
N VAL A 9 -21.41 -4.29 -20.13
CA VAL A 9 -22.74 -4.62 -19.63
C VAL A 9 -23.70 -4.74 -20.81
N ASN A 10 -24.34 -5.89 -20.98
CA ASN A 10 -25.25 -6.19 -22.09
C ASN A 10 -24.63 -5.88 -23.48
N GLY A 11 -23.36 -6.24 -23.69
CA GLY A 11 -22.65 -6.01 -24.95
C GLY A 11 -22.23 -4.55 -25.22
N LYS A 12 -22.47 -3.63 -24.29
CA LYS A 12 -22.03 -2.24 -24.39
C LYS A 12 -20.87 -1.98 -23.44
N ILE A 13 -19.86 -1.29 -23.94
CA ILE A 13 -18.73 -0.81 -23.12
C ILE A 13 -19.21 0.41 -22.34
N MET A 14 -19.23 0.29 -21.02
CA MET A 14 -19.56 1.38 -20.10
C MET A 14 -18.32 1.79 -19.32
N SER A 15 -18.06 3.08 -19.23
CA SER A 15 -17.04 3.64 -18.33
C SER A 15 -17.72 3.99 -17.02
N ILE A 16 -17.27 3.36 -15.93
CA ILE A 16 -17.74 3.62 -14.57
C ILE A 16 -16.67 4.47 -13.88
N GLY A 17 -17.04 5.66 -13.44
CA GLY A 17 -16.19 6.54 -12.65
C GLY A 17 -16.46 6.35 -11.17
N TYR A 18 -15.41 6.13 -10.38
CA TYR A 18 -15.49 6.10 -8.93
C TYR A 18 -14.93 7.37 -8.33
N LEU A 19 -15.63 7.92 -7.35
CA LEU A 19 -15.10 9.01 -6.54
C LEU A 19 -14.08 8.43 -5.56
N ARG A 20 -12.80 8.73 -5.76
CA ARG A 20 -11.74 8.15 -4.95
C ARG A 20 -11.46 8.93 -3.66
N ASN A 21 -11.43 10.27 -3.73
CA ASN A 21 -11.19 11.13 -2.57
C ASN A 21 -12.24 12.23 -2.53
N ALA A 22 -13.04 12.24 -1.45
CA ALA A 22 -14.01 13.27 -1.15
C ALA A 22 -14.17 13.40 0.36
N PHE A 23 -13.49 14.34 0.96
CA PHE A 23 -13.45 14.50 2.41
C PHE A 23 -13.40 15.97 2.82
N LEU A 24 -13.83 16.24 4.03
CA LEU A 24 -13.57 17.48 4.74
C LEU A 24 -12.33 17.32 5.61
N GLN A 25 -11.51 18.35 5.69
CA GLN A 25 -10.32 18.37 6.54
C GLN A 25 -10.30 19.65 7.38
N TYR A 26 -10.05 19.46 8.68
CA TYR A 26 -9.60 20.52 9.58
C TYR A 26 -8.13 20.29 9.91
N ASP A 27 -7.32 21.35 9.87
CA ASP A 27 -5.90 21.28 10.20
C ASP A 27 -5.47 22.58 10.91
N ASN A 28 -4.85 22.43 12.09
CA ASN A 28 -4.24 23.55 12.83
C ASN A 28 -2.72 23.40 12.94
N GLY A 29 -2.12 22.55 12.12
CA GLY A 29 -0.68 22.25 12.11
C GLY A 29 -0.23 21.23 13.15
N ARG A 30 -0.99 20.99 14.23
CA ARG A 30 -0.72 19.95 15.23
C ARG A 30 -1.75 18.83 15.21
N LEU A 31 -3.01 19.16 14.96
CA LEU A 31 -4.13 18.22 14.83
C LEU A 31 -4.71 18.34 13.43
N THR A 32 -4.80 17.20 12.72
CA THR A 32 -5.53 17.07 11.47
C THR A 32 -6.71 16.14 11.71
N LEU A 33 -7.92 16.58 11.36
CA LEU A 33 -9.13 15.73 11.35
C LEU A 33 -9.61 15.60 9.92
N ARG A 34 -10.01 14.39 9.52
CA ARG A 34 -10.60 14.13 8.19
C ARG A 34 -11.86 13.30 8.33
N GLY A 35 -12.86 13.59 7.49
CA GLY A 35 -14.11 12.84 7.43
C GLY A 35 -14.63 12.75 6.00
N GLY A 36 -15.02 11.55 5.55
CA GLY A 36 -15.48 11.26 4.20
C GLY A 36 -14.72 10.10 3.56
N LEU A 37 -14.58 10.10 2.22
CA LEU A 37 -13.69 9.16 1.50
C LEU A 37 -12.25 9.65 1.63
N ILE A 38 -11.52 9.06 2.57
CA ILE A 38 -10.19 9.49 3.00
C ILE A 38 -9.11 8.50 2.58
N GLY A 39 -7.96 9.03 2.17
CA GLY A 39 -6.77 8.21 1.91
C GLY A 39 -6.22 7.62 3.21
N ALA A 40 -5.87 6.33 3.16
CA ALA A 40 -5.22 5.64 4.27
C ALA A 40 -3.83 6.24 4.55
N GLU A 41 -3.56 6.62 5.79
CA GLU A 41 -2.26 7.18 6.18
C GLU A 41 -1.13 6.16 5.99
N GLN A 42 -1.39 4.85 6.22
CA GLN A 42 -0.43 3.78 5.97
C GLN A 42 0.02 3.75 4.50
N ILE A 43 -0.93 3.80 3.56
CA ILE A 43 -0.61 3.81 2.13
C ILE A 43 0.13 5.08 1.73
N SER A 44 -0.30 6.24 2.24
CA SER A 44 0.36 7.53 1.96
C SER A 44 1.82 7.53 2.41
N MET A 45 2.12 6.89 3.54
CA MET A 45 3.49 6.73 4.03
C MET A 45 4.29 5.71 3.22
N ALA A 46 3.70 4.56 2.90
CA ALA A 46 4.34 3.54 2.07
C ALA A 46 4.67 4.08 0.66
N ASP A 47 3.75 4.88 0.07
CA ASP A 47 3.98 5.57 -1.21
C ASP A 47 5.16 6.56 -1.13
N LYS A 48 5.27 7.29 -0.02
CA LYS A 48 6.38 8.23 0.20
C LYS A 48 7.72 7.52 0.31
N PHE A 49 7.74 6.33 0.93
CA PHE A 49 8.95 5.53 1.06
C PHE A 49 9.36 4.91 -0.27
N TRP A 50 8.41 4.24 -0.94
CA TRP A 50 8.65 3.59 -2.23
C TRP A 50 8.91 4.60 -3.36
N ASN A 51 8.12 5.67 -3.44
CA ASN A 51 8.23 6.76 -4.42
C ASN A 51 8.10 6.37 -5.91
N TYR A 52 7.76 5.14 -6.22
CA TYR A 52 7.60 4.61 -7.59
C TYR A 52 6.22 3.96 -7.79
N ARG A 53 5.18 4.54 -7.15
CA ARG A 53 3.80 4.04 -7.26
C ARG A 53 3.29 3.95 -8.70
N TYR A 54 3.78 4.80 -9.59
CA TYR A 54 3.42 4.79 -11.02
C TYR A 54 3.95 3.56 -11.78
N ILE A 55 4.88 2.80 -11.20
CA ILE A 55 5.35 1.51 -11.68
C ILE A 55 4.54 0.40 -11.02
N THR A 56 4.54 0.37 -9.69
CA THR A 56 3.75 -0.57 -8.89
C THR A 56 3.41 0.01 -7.53
N ARG A 57 2.27 -0.38 -7.00
CA ARG A 57 1.81 0.02 -5.66
C ARG A 57 2.75 -0.51 -4.57
N PRO A 58 2.81 0.10 -3.37
CA PRO A 58 3.47 -0.50 -2.20
C PRO A 58 2.89 -1.89 -1.90
N VAL A 59 3.69 -2.75 -1.28
CA VAL A 59 3.30 -4.13 -0.98
C VAL A 59 2.01 -4.21 -0.16
N VAL A 60 1.85 -3.36 0.84
CA VAL A 60 0.66 -3.28 1.70
C VAL A 60 -0.63 -2.92 0.95
N ASP A 61 -0.52 -2.24 -0.20
CA ASP A 61 -1.66 -1.89 -1.06
C ASP A 61 -1.95 -2.97 -2.12
N TYR A 62 -0.93 -3.50 -2.81
CA TYR A 62 -1.21 -4.49 -3.84
C TYR A 62 -1.57 -5.87 -3.25
N SER A 63 -1.09 -6.18 -2.06
CA SER A 63 -1.50 -7.40 -1.33
C SER A 63 -2.97 -7.36 -0.89
N GLY A 64 -3.60 -6.18 -0.87
CA GLY A 64 -4.97 -6.00 -0.40
C GLY A 64 -5.12 -5.93 1.12
N MET A 65 -4.02 -5.93 1.88
CA MET A 65 -4.08 -5.84 3.35
C MET A 65 -4.67 -4.51 3.82
N VAL A 66 -4.37 -3.42 3.11
CA VAL A 66 -4.90 -2.08 3.41
C VAL A 66 -5.44 -1.43 2.15
N TYR A 67 -6.67 -0.97 2.19
CA TYR A 67 -7.25 -0.20 1.08
C TYR A 67 -6.68 1.22 1.04
N SER A 68 -6.34 1.69 -0.16
CA SER A 68 -5.74 3.01 -0.36
C SER A 68 -6.63 4.18 0.02
N VAL A 69 -7.97 3.99 -0.05
CA VAL A 69 -8.98 4.97 0.33
C VAL A 69 -10.17 4.25 0.93
N ASP A 70 -10.77 4.81 1.97
CA ASP A 70 -11.95 4.25 2.62
C ASP A 70 -12.87 5.35 3.15
N LEU A 71 -14.14 5.01 3.39
CA LEU A 71 -15.10 5.91 3.99
C LEU A 71 -14.92 5.89 5.52
N GLY A 72 -14.79 7.07 6.14
CA GLY A 72 -14.69 7.13 7.58
C GLY A 72 -14.21 8.45 8.17
N LEU A 73 -13.72 8.36 9.39
CA LEU A 73 -13.16 9.46 10.17
C LEU A 73 -11.74 9.13 10.59
N MET A 74 -10.85 10.11 10.54
CA MET A 74 -9.46 9.97 10.97
C MET A 74 -9.01 11.22 11.71
N ALA A 75 -8.26 11.01 12.78
CA ALA A 75 -7.53 12.02 13.51
C ALA A 75 -6.03 11.72 13.47
N LYS A 76 -5.22 12.72 13.18
CA LYS A 76 -3.76 12.65 13.21
C LYS A 76 -3.24 13.75 14.13
N TYR A 77 -2.41 13.40 15.09
CA TYR A 77 -1.91 14.31 16.10
C TYR A 77 -0.39 14.23 16.24
N ARG A 78 0.26 15.39 16.14
CA ARG A 78 1.70 15.54 16.40
C ARG A 78 1.91 15.73 17.88
N ILE A 79 2.37 14.67 18.56
CA ILE A 79 2.66 14.70 20.01
C ILE A 79 3.85 15.63 20.27
N ILE A 80 4.93 15.39 19.54
CA ILE A 80 6.15 16.20 19.48
C ILE A 80 6.62 16.27 18.02
N ASP A 81 7.60 17.10 17.69
CA ASP A 81 8.08 17.26 16.32
C ASP A 81 8.56 15.94 15.67
N LYS A 82 9.01 14.98 16.48
CA LYS A 82 9.51 13.68 16.02
C LYS A 82 8.47 12.57 16.05
N VAL A 83 7.33 12.75 16.75
CA VAL A 83 6.34 11.68 16.96
C VAL A 83 4.95 12.17 16.56
N THR A 84 4.35 11.45 15.63
CA THR A 84 2.97 11.65 15.18
C THR A 84 2.20 10.35 15.37
N VAL A 85 0.98 10.44 15.86
CA VAL A 85 0.04 9.31 15.96
C VAL A 85 -1.18 9.59 15.09
N ASP A 86 -1.77 8.55 14.56
CA ASP A 86 -3.03 8.60 13.83
C ASP A 86 -3.96 7.48 14.29
N ILE A 87 -5.24 7.79 14.37
CA ILE A 87 -6.32 6.87 14.69
C ILE A 87 -7.51 7.13 13.79
N GLY A 88 -8.29 6.10 13.50
CA GLY A 88 -9.48 6.27 12.67
C GLY A 88 -10.49 5.15 12.82
N LEU A 89 -11.72 5.44 12.38
CA LEU A 89 -12.80 4.50 12.20
C LEU A 89 -13.23 4.55 10.74
N LEU A 90 -13.08 3.43 10.05
CA LEU A 90 -13.31 3.28 8.62
C LEU A 90 -14.37 2.22 8.35
N ASN A 91 -14.96 2.28 7.17
CA ASN A 91 -15.89 1.24 6.71
C ASN A 91 -15.20 -0.11 6.46
N GLY A 92 -13.91 -0.11 6.06
CA GLY A 92 -13.11 -1.32 5.89
C GLY A 92 -13.26 -2.03 4.54
N LYS A 93 -14.06 -1.49 3.60
CA LYS A 93 -14.31 -2.11 2.27
C LYS A 93 -13.75 -1.31 1.10
N GLY A 94 -13.06 -0.20 1.42
CA GLY A 94 -12.50 0.68 0.41
C GLY A 94 -13.57 1.57 -0.28
N TYR A 95 -13.13 2.33 -1.28
CA TYR A 95 -13.97 3.35 -1.94
C TYR A 95 -14.87 2.81 -3.07
N LYS A 96 -14.65 1.57 -3.50
CA LYS A 96 -15.45 0.94 -4.56
C LYS A 96 -16.69 0.23 -4.02
N ASP A 97 -16.65 -0.18 -2.77
CA ASP A 97 -17.76 -0.77 -2.04
C ASP A 97 -18.00 0.03 -0.76
N VAL A 98 -18.85 1.03 -0.86
CA VAL A 98 -19.23 1.90 0.27
C VAL A 98 -20.45 1.39 1.04
N ALA A 99 -20.83 0.11 0.85
CA ALA A 99 -21.86 -0.51 1.64
C ALA A 99 -21.50 -0.44 3.13
N ILE A 100 -22.38 0.17 3.93
CA ILE A 100 -22.18 0.25 5.38
C ILE A 100 -22.41 -1.15 5.94
N ASP A 101 -21.33 -1.82 6.32
CA ASP A 101 -21.38 -3.07 7.08
C ASP A 101 -21.44 -2.75 8.58
N THR A 102 -21.91 -3.73 9.36
CA THR A 102 -21.91 -3.63 10.81
C THR A 102 -20.52 -3.71 11.44
N ALA A 103 -19.51 -4.14 10.68
CA ALA A 103 -18.14 -4.29 11.12
C ALA A 103 -17.28 -3.08 10.67
N LEU A 104 -17.17 -2.09 11.54
CA LEU A 104 -16.24 -0.99 11.33
C LEU A 104 -14.78 -1.46 11.53
N LYS A 105 -13.87 -0.84 10.77
CA LYS A 105 -12.42 -1.02 10.91
C LYS A 105 -11.87 0.10 11.80
N PHE A 106 -11.30 -0.26 12.94
CA PHE A 106 -10.47 0.65 13.72
C PHE A 106 -9.04 0.59 13.19
N VAL A 107 -8.43 1.75 12.96
CA VAL A 107 -7.05 1.87 12.50
C VAL A 107 -6.25 2.74 13.45
N SER A 108 -4.96 2.42 13.61
CA SER A 108 -4.02 3.22 14.40
C SER A 108 -2.63 3.16 13.80
N GLY A 109 -1.88 4.24 13.95
CA GLY A 109 -0.51 4.32 13.50
C GLY A 109 0.34 5.24 14.37
N ILE A 110 1.63 4.94 14.42
CA ILE A 110 2.64 5.77 15.05
C ILE A 110 3.79 5.99 14.07
N THR A 111 4.17 7.23 13.86
CA THR A 111 5.31 7.62 13.03
C THR A 111 6.36 8.30 13.89
N PHE A 112 7.59 7.81 13.83
CA PHE A 112 8.76 8.35 14.54
C PHE A 112 9.82 8.79 13.56
N ASN A 113 10.20 10.07 13.60
CA ASN A 113 11.25 10.68 12.76
C ASN A 113 12.43 11.10 13.66
N PRO A 114 13.36 10.20 14.00
CA PRO A 114 14.51 10.55 14.87
C PRO A 114 15.41 11.60 14.25
N ALA A 115 15.53 11.60 12.93
CA ALA A 115 16.28 12.56 12.11
C ALA A 115 15.51 12.93 10.85
N LYS A 116 15.96 13.99 10.16
CA LYS A 116 15.31 14.54 8.96
C LYS A 116 15.05 13.51 7.85
N ASN A 117 15.93 12.54 7.70
CA ASN A 117 15.89 11.56 6.61
C ASN A 117 15.58 10.14 7.10
N ILE A 118 15.28 9.94 8.37
CA ILE A 118 15.00 8.63 8.95
C ILE A 118 13.57 8.63 9.46
N MET A 119 12.81 7.61 9.10
CA MET A 119 11.43 7.42 9.55
C MET A 119 11.19 5.97 9.91
N PHE A 120 10.48 5.77 11.00
CA PHE A 120 9.90 4.49 11.39
C PHE A 120 8.39 4.67 11.50
N ARG A 121 7.64 3.64 11.08
CA ARG A 121 6.19 3.62 11.23
C ARG A 121 5.73 2.26 11.69
N GLY A 122 4.89 2.25 12.73
CA GLY A 122 4.07 1.11 13.11
C GLY A 122 2.62 1.37 12.75
N TYR A 123 1.92 0.36 12.26
CA TYR A 123 0.51 0.40 11.89
C TYR A 123 -0.21 -0.83 12.41
N TYR A 124 -1.44 -0.64 12.86
CA TYR A 124 -2.32 -1.70 13.30
C TYR A 124 -3.76 -1.37 12.91
N ASP A 125 -4.49 -2.35 12.39
CA ASP A 125 -5.93 -2.27 12.25
C ASP A 125 -6.63 -3.54 12.73
N ILE A 126 -7.91 -3.37 13.07
CA ILE A 126 -8.80 -4.44 13.45
C ILE A 126 -10.20 -4.18 12.89
N MET A 127 -10.82 -5.20 12.31
CA MET A 127 -12.16 -5.14 11.74
C MET A 127 -12.98 -6.37 12.15
N GLY A 128 -14.20 -6.16 12.61
CA GLY A 128 -15.08 -7.23 13.07
C GLY A 128 -14.84 -7.65 14.51
N SER A 129 -15.46 -8.74 14.90
CA SER A 129 -15.40 -9.30 16.25
C SER A 129 -15.50 -10.83 16.17
N GLY A 130 -15.14 -11.54 17.25
CA GLY A 130 -15.18 -13.00 17.27
C GLY A 130 -13.96 -13.66 16.63
N SER A 131 -14.14 -14.89 16.15
CA SER A 131 -13.08 -15.71 15.58
C SER A 131 -12.63 -15.28 14.18
N ASP A 132 -13.50 -14.58 13.46
CA ASP A 132 -13.28 -14.08 12.10
C ASP A 132 -12.76 -12.63 12.04
N LYS A 133 -12.46 -12.03 13.19
CA LYS A 133 -11.93 -10.66 13.20
C LYS A 133 -10.61 -10.55 12.42
N GLN A 134 -10.62 -9.68 11.42
CA GLN A 134 -9.40 -9.35 10.68
C GLN A 134 -8.50 -8.45 11.50
N MET A 135 -7.21 -8.72 11.52
CA MET A 135 -6.19 -7.88 12.14
C MET A 135 -5.03 -7.70 11.18
N THR A 136 -4.60 -6.47 10.98
CA THR A 136 -3.42 -6.15 10.16
C THR A 136 -2.37 -5.47 11.02
N PHE A 137 -1.13 -5.85 10.86
CA PHE A 137 0.03 -5.24 11.48
C PHE A 137 1.10 -4.96 10.43
N SER A 138 1.74 -3.78 10.50
CA SER A 138 2.89 -3.46 9.67
C SER A 138 3.90 -2.61 10.42
N VAL A 139 5.18 -2.87 10.17
CA VAL A 139 6.29 -2.04 10.63
C VAL A 139 7.17 -1.68 9.43
N THR A 140 7.43 -0.40 9.27
CA THR A 140 8.28 0.13 8.19
C THR A 140 9.38 0.98 8.77
N GLY A 141 10.60 0.80 8.27
CA GLY A 141 11.74 1.69 8.51
C GLY A 141 12.34 2.16 7.20
N ALA A 142 12.61 3.46 7.08
CA ALA A 142 13.19 4.01 5.85
C ALA A 142 14.18 5.14 6.12
N TYR A 143 15.22 5.18 5.29
CA TYR A 143 16.11 6.30 5.10
C TYR A 143 15.84 6.95 3.74
N MET A 144 15.61 8.26 3.72
CA MET A 144 15.28 9.02 2.51
C MET A 144 16.27 10.19 2.34
N GLY A 145 17.46 9.86 1.89
CA GLY A 145 18.50 10.87 1.60
C GLY A 145 18.36 11.48 0.20
N PRO A 146 19.10 12.55 -0.09
CA PRO A 146 19.03 13.24 -1.39
C PRO A 146 19.65 12.45 -2.56
N VAL A 147 20.57 11.54 -2.26
CA VAL A 147 21.28 10.73 -3.26
C VAL A 147 20.85 9.27 -3.18
N PHE A 148 20.63 8.77 -1.97
CA PHE A 148 20.29 7.37 -1.71
C PHE A 148 19.06 7.29 -0.81
N SER A 149 18.17 6.37 -1.10
CA SER A 149 17.06 5.98 -0.24
C SER A 149 17.00 4.48 -0.11
N MET A 150 16.58 3.99 1.05
CA MET A 150 16.31 2.58 1.28
C MET A 150 15.28 2.42 2.38
N GLY A 151 14.58 1.31 2.35
CA GLY A 151 13.65 0.97 3.42
C GLY A 151 13.27 -0.50 3.39
N ALA A 152 12.67 -0.93 4.48
CA ALA A 152 12.09 -2.25 4.62
C ALA A 152 10.74 -2.16 5.34
N GLU A 153 9.81 -3.01 4.94
CA GLU A 153 8.50 -3.16 5.54
C GLU A 153 8.26 -4.64 5.84
N TYR A 154 7.82 -4.94 7.05
CA TYR A 154 7.21 -6.22 7.41
C TYR A 154 5.72 -6.00 7.61
N LEU A 155 4.90 -6.91 7.12
CA LEU A 155 3.45 -6.85 7.20
C LEU A 155 2.87 -8.24 7.45
N MET A 156 1.78 -8.29 8.19
CA MET A 156 0.99 -9.49 8.41
C MET A 156 -0.49 -9.16 8.55
N GLN A 157 -1.33 -10.06 8.12
CA GLN A 157 -2.76 -9.97 8.33
C GLN A 157 -3.33 -11.33 8.71
N ASN A 158 -4.15 -11.35 9.74
CA ASN A 158 -4.91 -12.51 10.16
C ASN A 158 -6.35 -12.38 9.67
N ASN A 159 -6.93 -13.50 9.27
CA ASN A 159 -8.31 -13.62 8.79
C ASN A 159 -8.62 -12.60 7.66
N HIS A 160 -7.89 -12.70 6.56
CA HIS A 160 -8.09 -11.84 5.40
C HIS A 160 -9.56 -11.83 4.95
N ASN A 161 -10.09 -10.63 4.65
CA ASN A 161 -11.51 -10.46 4.33
C ASN A 161 -12.48 -11.01 5.39
N ARG A 162 -12.04 -11.21 6.63
CA ARG A 162 -12.76 -11.81 7.73
C ARG A 162 -13.10 -13.29 7.49
N ILE A 163 -12.25 -14.00 6.80
CA ILE A 163 -12.32 -15.46 6.63
C ILE A 163 -11.37 -16.09 7.63
N ALA A 164 -11.90 -16.92 8.54
CA ALA A 164 -11.12 -17.51 9.60
C ALA A 164 -10.02 -18.42 9.06
N GLY A 165 -8.77 -18.20 9.51
CA GLY A 165 -7.60 -18.96 9.09
C GLY A 165 -6.93 -18.46 7.80
N GLU A 166 -7.50 -17.51 7.07
CA GLU A 166 -6.83 -16.89 5.93
C GLU A 166 -5.77 -15.87 6.41
N ASP A 167 -4.69 -16.38 6.95
CA ASP A 167 -3.56 -15.58 7.44
C ASP A 167 -2.47 -15.48 6.38
N TYR A 168 -1.80 -14.36 6.30
CA TYR A 168 -0.63 -14.18 5.46
C TYR A 168 0.30 -13.07 5.95
N SER A 169 1.55 -13.12 5.51
CA SER A 169 2.56 -12.15 5.89
C SER A 169 3.51 -11.88 4.72
N GLY A 170 4.31 -10.85 4.86
CA GLY A 170 5.30 -10.55 3.85
C GLY A 170 6.35 -9.54 4.30
N ILE A 171 7.34 -9.41 3.47
CA ILE A 171 8.42 -8.44 3.59
C ILE A 171 8.61 -7.70 2.27
N SER A 172 8.89 -6.40 2.36
CA SER A 172 9.35 -5.60 1.22
C SER A 172 10.65 -4.91 1.58
N ILE A 173 11.62 -4.95 0.69
CA ILE A 173 12.90 -4.22 0.81
C ILE A 173 13.07 -3.43 -0.47
N PHE A 174 13.31 -2.13 -0.35
CA PHE A 174 13.41 -1.25 -1.50
C PHE A 174 14.57 -0.27 -1.36
N SER A 175 15.13 0.13 -2.48
CA SER A 175 16.19 1.12 -2.53
C SER A 175 16.17 1.90 -3.84
N ALA A 176 16.71 3.11 -3.80
CA ALA A 176 16.99 3.91 -4.99
C ALA A 176 18.24 4.73 -4.79
N ILE A 177 19.00 4.90 -5.85
CA ILE A 177 20.19 5.72 -5.88
C ILE A 177 20.15 6.69 -7.07
N ARG A 178 20.40 7.97 -6.81
CA ARG A 178 20.57 8.98 -7.85
C ARG A 178 21.99 8.90 -8.38
N VAL A 179 22.14 8.44 -9.61
CA VAL A 179 23.44 8.28 -10.28
C VAL A 179 23.84 9.50 -11.09
N ALA A 180 22.88 10.36 -11.46
CA ALA A 180 23.09 11.66 -12.09
C ALA A 180 21.93 12.60 -11.75
N GLU A 181 22.04 13.89 -12.10
CA GLU A 181 21.03 14.92 -11.77
C GLU A 181 19.58 14.49 -12.16
N LYS A 182 19.45 13.85 -13.32
CA LYS A 182 18.16 13.44 -13.89
C LYS A 182 17.94 11.93 -13.92
N PHE A 183 18.86 11.13 -13.36
CA PHE A 183 18.80 9.67 -13.43
C PHE A 183 18.93 9.03 -12.06
N SER A 184 18.04 8.09 -11.78
CA SER A 184 18.12 7.21 -10.62
C SER A 184 17.99 5.76 -11.06
N ILE A 185 18.53 4.85 -10.26
CA ILE A 185 18.32 3.41 -10.36
C ILE A 185 17.54 3.00 -9.13
N PHE A 186 16.56 2.13 -9.27
CA PHE A 186 15.80 1.59 -8.16
C PHE A 186 15.72 0.07 -8.25
N ALA A 187 15.57 -0.54 -7.08
CA ALA A 187 15.25 -1.94 -6.93
C ALA A 187 14.28 -2.14 -5.75
N ARG A 188 13.42 -3.16 -5.85
CA ARG A 188 12.55 -3.60 -4.76
C ARG A 188 12.40 -5.11 -4.82
N TYR A 189 12.43 -5.73 -3.66
CA TYR A 189 12.18 -7.13 -3.42
C TYR A 189 10.97 -7.24 -2.50
N ASP A 190 9.96 -8.02 -2.90
CA ASP A 190 8.82 -8.36 -2.06
C ASP A 190 8.72 -9.88 -1.98
N ASN A 191 8.40 -10.39 -0.81
CA ASN A 191 7.99 -11.78 -0.63
C ASN A 191 6.70 -11.79 0.20
N LEU A 192 5.71 -12.54 -0.27
CA LEU A 192 4.43 -12.75 0.39
C LEU A 192 4.18 -14.25 0.50
N GLY A 193 3.68 -14.71 1.65
CA GLY A 193 3.31 -16.09 1.85
C GLY A 193 2.08 -16.19 2.75
N SER A 194 1.14 -17.04 2.35
CA SER A 194 -0.06 -17.37 3.10
C SER A 194 0.06 -18.71 3.80
N VAL A 195 -0.84 -18.99 4.73
CA VAL A 195 -0.88 -20.25 5.48
C VAL A 195 -1.85 -21.24 4.84
N ILE A 196 -1.67 -22.52 5.13
CA ILE A 196 -2.64 -23.57 4.82
C ILE A 196 -3.78 -23.46 5.84
N VAL A 197 -5.01 -23.31 5.37
CA VAL A 197 -6.21 -23.33 6.22
C VAL A 197 -6.54 -24.77 6.59
N ASP A 198 -7.04 -24.99 7.80
CA ASP A 198 -7.42 -26.31 8.29
C ASP A 198 -8.38 -27.03 7.32
N GLY A 199 -7.95 -28.21 6.84
CA GLY A 199 -8.71 -29.03 5.90
C GLY A 199 -8.38 -28.79 4.43
N GLU A 200 -7.55 -27.82 4.10
CA GLU A 200 -7.06 -27.55 2.74
C GLU A 200 -5.69 -28.23 2.51
N ALA A 201 -5.33 -28.45 1.25
CA ALA A 201 -4.04 -29.04 0.85
C ALA A 201 -2.95 -27.96 0.67
N ASP A 202 -3.33 -26.78 0.21
CA ASP A 202 -2.44 -25.72 -0.22
C ASP A 202 -2.70 -24.42 0.54
N PRO A 203 -1.75 -23.48 0.58
CA PRO A 203 -1.96 -22.12 1.08
C PRO A 203 -3.13 -21.44 0.39
N TRP A 204 -3.96 -20.74 1.15
CA TRP A 204 -5.20 -20.14 0.63
C TRP A 204 -5.00 -19.09 -0.47
N ASN A 205 -3.81 -18.53 -0.61
CA ASN A 205 -3.49 -17.50 -1.59
C ASN A 205 -2.29 -17.90 -2.49
N LEU A 206 -2.09 -19.23 -2.68
CA LEU A 206 -0.95 -19.79 -3.39
C LEU A 206 -0.69 -19.14 -4.76
N ASP A 207 -1.74 -18.78 -5.50
CA ASP A 207 -1.64 -18.11 -6.81
C ASP A 207 -0.88 -16.77 -6.76
N LYS A 208 -0.77 -16.14 -5.58
CA LYS A 208 -0.14 -14.81 -5.40
C LYS A 208 1.02 -14.86 -4.40
N ASP A 209 1.20 -15.99 -3.73
CA ASP A 209 2.34 -16.21 -2.85
C ASP A 209 3.61 -16.35 -3.67
N GLY A 210 4.69 -15.81 -3.15
CA GLY A 210 5.96 -15.85 -3.85
C GLY A 210 6.74 -14.55 -3.77
N THR A 211 7.74 -14.48 -4.63
CA THR A 211 8.73 -13.41 -4.65
C THR A 211 8.58 -12.51 -5.88
N ASN A 212 8.49 -11.20 -5.67
CA ASN A 212 8.58 -10.20 -6.73
C ASN A 212 9.90 -9.44 -6.64
N LEU A 213 10.59 -9.31 -7.77
CA LEU A 213 11.76 -8.44 -7.93
C LEU A 213 11.45 -7.35 -8.96
N PHE A 214 11.62 -6.10 -8.56
CA PHE A 214 11.46 -4.91 -9.42
C PHE A 214 12.81 -4.23 -9.57
N ILE A 215 13.22 -3.98 -10.80
CA ILE A 215 14.46 -3.26 -11.10
C ILE A 215 14.18 -2.27 -12.23
N GLY A 216 14.73 -1.07 -12.14
CA GLY A 216 14.55 -0.12 -13.22
C GLY A 216 15.37 1.15 -13.09
N PHE A 217 15.19 1.97 -14.09
CA PHE A 217 15.77 3.31 -14.18
C PHE A 217 14.65 4.33 -14.09
N ASP A 218 14.94 5.48 -13.55
CA ASP A 218 14.03 6.62 -13.51
C ASP A 218 14.74 7.84 -14.12
N TYR A 219 14.22 8.29 -15.25
CA TYR A 219 14.68 9.47 -15.95
C TYR A 219 13.68 10.61 -15.77
N SER A 220 14.14 11.74 -15.20
CA SER A 220 13.35 12.95 -14.98
C SER A 220 13.83 14.06 -15.93
N PRO A 221 13.34 14.10 -17.20
CA PRO A 221 13.77 15.09 -18.20
C PRO A 221 13.51 16.52 -17.77
N VAL A 222 12.32 16.75 -17.20
CA VAL A 222 11.85 18.04 -16.67
C VAL A 222 11.12 17.83 -15.35
N LYS A 223 10.88 18.90 -14.62
CA LYS A 223 10.11 18.86 -13.37
C LYS A 223 8.75 18.20 -13.62
N ASN A 224 8.33 17.34 -12.71
CA ASN A 224 7.06 16.64 -12.73
C ASN A 224 6.85 15.61 -13.86
N VAL A 225 7.87 15.27 -14.64
CA VAL A 225 7.79 14.17 -15.62
C VAL A 225 8.86 13.14 -15.28
N ARG A 226 8.46 11.90 -15.21
CA ARG A 226 9.33 10.74 -14.95
C ARG A 226 9.04 9.66 -15.99
N ILE A 227 10.08 9.03 -16.50
CA ILE A 227 10.04 7.95 -17.49
C ILE A 227 10.89 6.81 -16.95
N SER A 228 10.29 5.63 -16.79
CA SER A 228 10.97 4.48 -16.17
C SER A 228 10.82 3.23 -17.02
N PRO A 229 11.86 2.87 -17.77
CA PRO A 229 12.01 1.48 -18.21
C PRO A 229 12.30 0.61 -16.99
N ASN A 230 11.56 -0.50 -16.88
CA ASN A 230 11.68 -1.39 -15.73
C ASN A 230 11.46 -2.85 -16.13
N PHE A 231 11.89 -3.73 -15.24
CA PHE A 231 11.71 -5.16 -15.33
C PHE A 231 11.13 -5.66 -14.01
N ILE A 232 10.08 -6.46 -14.10
CA ILE A 232 9.41 -7.10 -12.97
C ILE A 232 9.52 -8.60 -13.18
N TRP A 233 10.04 -9.29 -12.16
CA TRP A 233 10.16 -10.74 -12.14
C TRP A 233 9.35 -11.29 -10.99
N PHE A 234 8.46 -12.24 -11.25
CA PHE A 234 7.71 -12.96 -10.23
C PHE A 234 8.09 -14.42 -10.24
N THR A 235 8.44 -14.94 -9.06
CA THR A 235 8.67 -16.36 -8.79
C THR A 235 7.57 -16.80 -7.84
N PRO A 236 6.58 -17.58 -8.30
CA PRO A 236 5.52 -18.12 -7.45
C PRO A 236 6.06 -19.13 -6.46
N ASP A 237 5.40 -19.29 -5.31
CA ASP A 237 5.64 -20.38 -4.35
C ASP A 237 4.99 -21.67 -4.83
N ASP A 238 4.01 -21.61 -5.74
CA ASP A 238 3.46 -22.75 -6.45
C ASP A 238 4.51 -23.35 -7.37
N THR A 239 4.93 -24.59 -7.06
CA THR A 239 5.95 -25.32 -7.83
C THR A 239 5.48 -25.78 -9.22
N GLU A 240 4.17 -25.76 -9.47
CA GLU A 240 3.58 -26.08 -10.77
C GLU A 240 3.43 -24.84 -11.67
N ALA A 241 3.56 -23.63 -11.10
CA ALA A 241 3.46 -22.38 -11.83
C ALA A 241 4.82 -21.91 -12.38
N ASP A 242 4.81 -21.37 -13.57
CA ASP A 242 6.01 -20.81 -14.20
C ASP A 242 6.37 -19.43 -13.65
N ASN A 243 7.67 -19.14 -13.56
CA ASN A 243 8.17 -17.81 -13.32
C ASN A 243 7.71 -16.84 -14.43
N THR A 244 7.36 -15.63 -14.08
CA THR A 244 6.93 -14.62 -15.05
C THR A 244 7.82 -13.39 -15.04
N GLY A 245 8.17 -12.90 -16.23
CA GLY A 245 8.95 -11.67 -16.42
C GLY A 245 8.21 -10.65 -17.28
N THR A 246 8.16 -9.42 -16.82
CA THR A 246 7.51 -8.31 -17.53
C THR A 246 8.49 -7.16 -17.75
N VAL A 247 8.66 -6.73 -18.98
CA VAL A 247 9.36 -5.49 -19.33
C VAL A 247 8.35 -4.38 -19.48
N GLY A 248 8.53 -3.28 -18.77
CA GLY A 248 7.62 -2.13 -18.77
C GLY A 248 8.31 -0.82 -19.11
N LEU A 249 7.54 0.11 -19.67
CA LEU A 249 7.90 1.52 -19.76
C LEU A 249 6.77 2.34 -19.12
N ASN A 250 7.02 2.85 -17.93
CA ASN A 250 6.05 3.65 -17.19
C ASN A 250 6.38 5.13 -17.31
N VAL A 251 5.34 5.95 -17.44
CA VAL A 251 5.45 7.41 -17.50
C VAL A 251 4.56 8.03 -16.44
N GLU A 252 5.11 8.94 -15.64
CA GLU A 252 4.36 9.77 -14.70
C GLU A 252 4.46 11.23 -15.15
N ALA A 253 3.31 11.92 -15.23
CA ALA A 253 3.25 13.37 -15.40
C ALA A 253 2.32 13.97 -14.32
N ARG A 254 2.82 14.93 -13.56
CA ARG A 254 2.06 15.63 -12.50
C ARG A 254 1.80 17.06 -12.93
N PHE A 255 0.53 17.46 -12.90
CA PHE A 255 0.06 18.79 -13.29
C PHE A 255 -0.37 19.61 -12.08
#